data_5723cf7d51b96c5fea030982edaea599
#
_entry.id   5723cf7d51b96c5fea030982edaea599
#
_cell.length_a   1.000
_cell.length_b   1.000
_cell.length_c   1.000
_cell.angle_alpha   90.00
_cell.angle_beta   90.00
_cell.angle_gamma   90.00
#
_symmetry.space_group_name_H-M   'P 1'
#
loop_
_entity.id
_entity.type
_entity.pdbx_description
1 polymer ?
#
loop_
_entity_poly.entity_id
_entity_poly.type
_entity_poly.pdbx_seq_one_letter_code
_entity_poly.pdbx_strand_id
1 'polypeptide(L)'
;LKFIFRGSMILDLWRWWRNPSIDFKFDSAHPLGCSHHQKIVVIDDRFAVCGGIDMTAGRWDTPEHKEGDLRRRLPYSPRLFGPWHDLTLMVEGEAALALGDLGRERWAQAGGKPLEPCASQVSSPWPSALKADFSDVEVGIARTRSQWNGVSELREVEALFLEHIARARHFIYAESQYFAARKIAEAIARRVAEPDPPEIVLINPLTAEGWLEVVAMDGARVRLASAIKDVDHRNRFRIYVPFNAAGTPIYVHSKTMIVDDEILRIGSANMNNRSLGLDSECDIFIDAARPGNGHARAGVTKLRHALLAEHLGLPRREVEAALERDPSMFALIGNAPRKGKYLEPFALRPLGETERAVADNALLDPERPEELFEPFSKRRGLFRRGSFLRRPRLEV
;
A
#
# COMPACT_ATOMS: atom_id res chain seq x y z
N LEU A 1 -3.46 9.82 20.04
CA LEU A 1 -4.04 10.77 21.01
C LEU A 1 -4.36 12.14 20.42
N LYS A 2 -3.59 12.67 19.45
CA LYS A 2 -3.90 13.94 18.78
C LYS A 2 -5.19 13.93 17.93
N PHE A 3 -5.68 12.76 17.52
CA PHE A 3 -6.93 12.63 16.75
C PHE A 3 -8.20 12.71 17.59
N ILE A 4 -8.14 12.39 18.87
CA ILE A 4 -9.31 12.35 19.75
C ILE A 4 -9.77 13.76 20.19
N PHE A 5 -8.97 14.81 19.97
CA PHE A 5 -9.22 16.14 20.53
C PHE A 5 -9.46 17.26 19.49
N ARG A 6 -9.90 16.97 18.28
CA ARG A 6 -10.52 18.02 17.47
C ARG A 6 -11.94 18.22 17.97
N GLY A 7 -12.25 19.42 18.49
CA GLY A 7 -13.56 19.74 19.08
C GLY A 7 -14.75 19.45 18.15
N SER A 8 -14.55 19.48 16.81
CA SER A 8 -15.55 19.05 15.83
C SER A 8 -15.89 17.56 15.90
N MET A 9 -14.92 16.70 16.19
CA MET A 9 -15.14 15.25 16.23
C MET A 9 -16.01 14.82 17.41
N ILE A 10 -15.92 15.49 18.56
CA ILE A 10 -16.80 15.23 19.73
C ILE A 10 -18.26 15.55 19.38
N LEU A 11 -18.50 16.65 18.67
CA LEU A 11 -19.83 17.02 18.20
C LEU A 11 -20.37 16.04 17.18
N ASP A 12 -19.51 15.53 16.26
CA ASP A 12 -19.92 14.56 15.26
C ASP A 12 -20.22 13.19 15.89
N LEU A 13 -19.39 12.72 16.82
CA LEU A 13 -19.66 11.51 17.60
C LEU A 13 -20.97 11.61 18.40
N TRP A 14 -21.25 12.78 19.00
CA TRP A 14 -22.49 13.02 19.71
C TRP A 14 -23.70 13.00 18.77
N ARG A 15 -23.61 13.58 17.56
CA ARG A 15 -24.64 13.52 16.52
C ARG A 15 -24.88 12.10 16.05
N TRP A 16 -23.82 11.33 15.80
CA TRP A 16 -23.92 9.92 15.38
C TRP A 16 -24.58 9.08 16.45
N TRP A 17 -24.17 9.24 17.71
CA TRP A 17 -24.77 8.50 18.84
C TRP A 17 -26.26 8.77 19.01
N ARG A 18 -26.75 9.95 18.63
CA ARG A 18 -28.17 10.29 18.68
C ARG A 18 -28.93 9.91 17.41
N ASN A 19 -28.27 9.49 16.36
CA ASN A 19 -28.92 9.10 15.11
C ASN A 19 -29.26 7.59 15.15
N PRO A 20 -30.54 7.19 15.14
CA PRO A 20 -30.93 5.78 15.23
C PRO A 20 -30.54 4.97 13.99
N SER A 21 -30.14 5.62 12.90
CA SER A 21 -29.68 4.96 11.67
C SER A 21 -28.16 4.76 11.63
N ILE A 22 -27.44 5.13 12.69
CA ILE A 22 -25.97 5.02 12.74
C ILE A 22 -25.56 4.26 13.97
N ASP A 23 -24.99 3.08 13.76
CA ASP A 23 -24.26 2.35 14.79
C ASP A 23 -22.76 2.49 14.54
N PHE A 24 -21.97 2.74 15.59
CA PHE A 24 -20.53 2.77 15.50
C PHE A 24 -19.86 2.12 16.69
N LYS A 25 -18.64 1.62 16.48
CA LYS A 25 -17.79 1.04 17.50
C LYS A 25 -16.37 1.59 17.39
N PHE A 26 -15.75 1.80 18.55
CA PHE A 26 -14.31 1.97 18.62
C PHE A 26 -13.68 0.59 18.74
N ASP A 27 -12.97 0.21 17.68
CA ASP A 27 -12.31 -1.09 17.62
C ASP A 27 -10.92 -0.98 18.26
N SER A 28 -10.76 -1.57 19.44
CA SER A 28 -9.48 -1.70 20.15
C SER A 28 -9.04 -3.17 20.27
N ALA A 29 -9.59 -4.05 19.41
CA ALA A 29 -9.28 -5.47 19.39
C ALA A 29 -7.94 -5.76 18.72
N HIS A 30 -6.87 -5.19 19.25
CA HIS A 30 -5.49 -5.37 18.79
C HIS A 30 -4.49 -5.15 19.93
N PRO A 31 -3.26 -5.70 19.86
CA PRO A 31 -2.21 -5.40 20.81
C PRO A 31 -1.87 -3.91 20.89
N LEU A 32 -1.35 -3.48 22.03
CA LEU A 32 -0.90 -2.09 22.19
C LEU A 32 0.18 -1.76 21.15
N GLY A 33 0.03 -0.62 20.48
CA GLY A 33 0.93 -0.18 19.41
C GLY A 33 0.61 -0.70 18.01
N CYS A 34 -0.32 -1.65 17.87
CA CYS A 34 -0.92 -2.02 16.59
C CYS A 34 -2.10 -1.11 16.25
N SER A 35 -2.56 -1.14 15.02
CA SER A 35 -3.73 -0.38 14.54
C SER A 35 -4.54 -1.15 13.52
N HIS A 36 -5.77 -0.70 13.29
CA HIS A 36 -6.55 -1.15 12.15
C HIS A 36 -6.27 -0.26 10.95
N HIS A 37 -5.72 -0.86 9.88
CA HIS A 37 -5.33 -0.14 8.68
C HIS A 37 -6.13 -0.55 7.44
N GLN A 38 -7.04 -1.49 7.55
CA GLN A 38 -7.97 -1.87 6.49
C GLN A 38 -8.87 -0.70 6.10
N LYS A 39 -9.10 -0.53 4.79
CA LYS A 39 -10.01 0.47 4.24
C LYS A 39 -11.05 -0.25 3.42
N ILE A 40 -12.19 -0.56 4.05
CA ILE A 40 -13.26 -1.36 3.46
C ILE A 40 -14.58 -0.65 3.67
N VAL A 41 -15.38 -0.55 2.62
CA VAL A 41 -16.78 -0.17 2.67
C VAL A 41 -17.57 -1.26 1.99
N VAL A 42 -18.63 -1.73 2.65
CA VAL A 42 -19.53 -2.74 2.09
C VAL A 42 -20.95 -2.20 2.09
N ILE A 43 -21.64 -2.39 1.00
CA ILE A 43 -23.03 -1.96 0.82
C ILE A 43 -23.86 -3.20 0.51
N ASP A 44 -24.76 -3.53 1.45
CA ASP A 44 -25.74 -4.62 1.34
C ASP A 44 -25.13 -5.99 0.97
N ASP A 45 -23.87 -6.24 1.35
CA ASP A 45 -23.11 -7.45 1.00
C ASP A 45 -22.99 -7.73 -0.52
N ARG A 46 -23.33 -6.77 -1.36
CA ARG A 46 -23.37 -6.91 -2.82
C ARG A 46 -22.34 -6.09 -3.55
N PHE A 47 -21.93 -4.98 -2.94
CA PHE A 47 -20.96 -4.06 -3.48
C PHE A 47 -19.96 -3.70 -2.37
N ALA A 48 -18.69 -3.70 -2.69
CA ALA A 48 -17.69 -3.29 -1.74
C ALA A 48 -16.56 -2.49 -2.39
N VAL A 49 -15.91 -1.66 -1.56
CA VAL A 49 -14.71 -0.90 -1.91
C VAL A 49 -13.61 -1.33 -0.95
N CYS A 50 -12.45 -1.70 -1.50
CA CYS A 50 -11.26 -2.06 -0.73
C CYS A 50 -10.01 -1.52 -1.42
N GLY A 51 -9.09 -0.92 -0.67
CA GLY A 51 -7.86 -0.37 -1.26
C GLY A 51 -7.04 0.48 -0.31
N GLY A 52 -6.24 1.37 -0.87
CA GLY A 52 -5.32 2.24 -0.14
C GLY A 52 -5.98 3.46 0.47
N ILE A 53 -7.08 3.95 -0.11
CA ILE A 53 -7.63 5.26 0.24
C ILE A 53 -8.49 5.23 1.50
N ASP A 54 -8.16 6.09 2.47
CA ASP A 54 -9.11 6.46 3.53
C ASP A 54 -10.11 7.47 2.98
N MET A 55 -11.39 7.28 3.26
CA MET A 55 -12.44 8.20 2.84
C MET A 55 -12.41 9.50 3.65
N THR A 56 -11.41 10.32 3.43
CA THR A 56 -11.16 11.57 4.14
C THR A 56 -10.89 12.73 3.18
N ALA A 57 -11.20 13.94 3.61
CA ALA A 57 -11.19 15.14 2.77
C ALA A 57 -9.83 15.51 2.18
N GLY A 58 -8.72 15.10 2.77
CA GLY A 58 -7.37 15.49 2.36
C GLY A 58 -6.71 14.60 1.31
N ARG A 59 -7.46 13.67 0.70
CA ARG A 59 -6.87 12.62 -0.17
C ARG A 59 -7.47 12.57 -1.57
N TRP A 60 -8.35 13.50 -1.90
CA TRP A 60 -8.93 13.59 -3.23
C TRP A 60 -7.94 14.24 -4.21
N ASP A 61 -7.76 13.63 -5.36
CA ASP A 61 -7.05 14.23 -6.50
C ASP A 61 -7.60 13.68 -7.82
N THR A 62 -7.04 14.12 -8.94
CA THR A 62 -7.31 13.59 -10.28
C THR A 62 -6.01 13.10 -10.91
N PRO A 63 -6.07 12.20 -11.93
CA PRO A 63 -4.89 11.68 -12.61
C PRO A 63 -3.96 12.73 -13.22
N GLU A 64 -4.42 13.97 -13.40
CA GLU A 64 -3.59 15.07 -13.90
C GLU A 64 -2.65 15.64 -12.84
N HIS A 65 -2.95 15.51 -11.55
CA HIS A 65 -2.17 16.01 -10.41
C HIS A 65 -1.75 17.48 -10.57
N LYS A 66 -2.69 18.32 -11.04
CA LYS A 66 -2.42 19.73 -11.37
C LYS A 66 -1.92 20.49 -10.16
N GLU A 67 -0.91 21.34 -10.37
CA GLU A 67 -0.47 22.24 -9.32
C GLU A 67 -1.59 23.20 -8.93
N GLY A 68 -1.73 23.46 -7.60
CA GLY A 68 -2.69 24.43 -7.09
C GLY A 68 -4.16 24.14 -7.41
N ASP A 69 -4.58 22.87 -7.64
CA ASP A 69 -5.99 22.56 -7.93
C ASP A 69 -6.88 23.00 -6.76
N LEU A 70 -7.79 23.95 -7.03
CA LEU A 70 -8.66 24.56 -6.02
C LEU A 70 -9.64 23.58 -5.38
N ARG A 71 -9.87 22.42 -5.99
CA ARG A 71 -10.71 21.34 -5.46
C ARG A 71 -10.00 20.58 -4.33
N ARG A 72 -8.66 20.59 -4.27
CA ARG A 72 -7.84 20.01 -3.21
C ARG A 72 -7.81 20.91 -1.98
N ARG A 73 -8.99 21.20 -1.42
CA ARG A 73 -9.16 22.06 -0.25
C ARG A 73 -9.67 21.26 0.94
N LEU A 74 -9.04 21.45 2.09
CA LEU A 74 -9.57 20.90 3.33
C LEU A 74 -10.84 21.64 3.74
N PRO A 75 -11.87 20.95 4.26
CA PRO A 75 -13.02 21.60 4.85
C PRO A 75 -12.59 22.61 5.92
N TYR A 76 -13.19 23.80 5.89
CA TYR A 76 -12.93 24.85 6.86
C TYR A 76 -11.48 25.38 6.89
N SER A 77 -10.69 25.17 5.82
CA SER A 77 -9.32 25.68 5.69
C SER A 77 -9.12 26.37 4.34
N PRO A 78 -8.41 27.51 4.29
CA PRO A 78 -8.02 28.13 3.03
C PRO A 78 -6.85 27.37 2.36
N ARG A 79 -6.20 26.44 3.06
CA ARG A 79 -5.04 25.72 2.56
C ARG A 79 -5.46 24.61 1.59
N LEU A 80 -4.75 24.54 0.48
CA LEU A 80 -4.78 23.39 -0.42
C LEU A 80 -3.80 22.32 0.08
N PHE A 81 -4.15 21.05 -0.13
CA PHE A 81 -3.20 19.95 0.06
C PHE A 81 -2.51 19.62 -1.26
N GLY A 82 -1.37 18.90 -1.16
CA GLY A 82 -0.53 18.54 -2.32
C GLY A 82 -1.16 17.49 -3.23
N PRO A 83 -0.53 17.23 -4.38
CA PRO A 83 -0.95 16.14 -5.27
C PRO A 83 -0.90 14.78 -4.57
N TRP A 84 -1.92 13.95 -4.82
CA TRP A 84 -2.13 12.67 -4.15
C TRP A 84 -2.44 11.57 -5.17
N HIS A 85 -1.74 10.43 -5.07
CA HIS A 85 -2.00 9.26 -5.89
C HIS A 85 -2.37 8.07 -5.02
N ASP A 86 -3.51 7.45 -5.29
CA ASP A 86 -3.99 6.27 -4.57
C ASP A 86 -4.81 5.36 -5.49
N LEU A 87 -4.93 4.10 -5.10
CA LEU A 87 -5.70 3.08 -5.80
C LEU A 87 -6.67 2.40 -4.85
N THR A 88 -7.87 2.12 -5.38
CA THR A 88 -8.87 1.32 -4.70
C THR A 88 -9.61 0.44 -5.70
N LEU A 89 -10.06 -0.71 -5.23
CA LEU A 89 -10.91 -1.62 -6.00
C LEU A 89 -12.37 -1.44 -5.59
N MET A 90 -13.23 -1.54 -6.59
CA MET A 90 -14.66 -1.74 -6.42
C MET A 90 -14.98 -3.16 -6.85
N VAL A 91 -15.67 -3.91 -6.01
CA VAL A 91 -16.04 -5.32 -6.28
C VAL A 91 -17.52 -5.56 -6.03
N GLU A 92 -18.06 -6.53 -6.75
CA GLU A 92 -19.45 -6.97 -6.66
C GLU A 92 -19.50 -8.50 -6.48
N GLY A 93 -20.65 -9.00 -6.07
CA GLY A 93 -20.90 -10.43 -5.96
C GLY A 93 -20.26 -11.08 -4.73
N GLU A 94 -19.72 -12.29 -4.88
CA GLU A 94 -19.17 -13.08 -3.77
C GLU A 94 -17.99 -12.40 -3.07
N ALA A 95 -17.19 -11.62 -3.79
CA ALA A 95 -16.11 -10.84 -3.22
C ALA A 95 -16.62 -9.76 -2.24
N ALA A 96 -17.75 -9.10 -2.57
CA ALA A 96 -18.36 -8.12 -1.69
C ALA A 96 -18.96 -8.78 -0.44
N LEU A 97 -19.59 -9.95 -0.59
CA LEU A 97 -20.08 -10.74 0.54
C LEU A 97 -18.94 -11.13 1.50
N ALA A 98 -17.82 -11.63 0.96
CA ALA A 98 -16.66 -12.02 1.75
C ALA A 98 -16.05 -10.83 2.53
N LEU A 99 -16.03 -9.64 1.94
CA LEU A 99 -15.64 -8.41 2.64
C LEU A 99 -16.68 -7.99 3.71
N GLY A 100 -17.96 -8.28 3.48
CA GLY A 100 -19.03 -8.12 4.47
C GLY A 100 -18.84 -9.02 5.67
N ASP A 101 -18.45 -10.28 5.44
CA ASP A 101 -18.12 -11.23 6.52
C ASP A 101 -16.93 -10.74 7.36
N LEU A 102 -15.89 -10.22 6.72
CA LEU A 102 -14.77 -9.61 7.42
C LEU A 102 -15.20 -8.40 8.26
N GLY A 103 -16.10 -7.58 7.75
CA GLY A 103 -16.67 -6.44 8.47
C GLY A 103 -17.48 -6.90 9.71
N ARG A 104 -18.31 -7.94 9.57
CA ARG A 104 -19.09 -8.55 10.66
C ARG A 104 -18.19 -9.17 11.74
N GLU A 105 -17.13 -9.88 11.33
CA GLU A 105 -16.14 -10.42 12.25
C GLU A 105 -15.51 -9.31 13.09
N ARG A 106 -15.05 -8.24 12.46
CA ARG A 106 -14.47 -7.08 13.15
C ARG A 106 -15.47 -6.39 14.09
N TRP A 107 -16.70 -6.21 13.63
CA TRP A 107 -17.78 -5.62 14.43
C TRP A 107 -18.03 -6.43 15.72
N ALA A 108 -18.09 -7.75 15.60
CA ALA A 108 -18.26 -8.63 16.76
C ALA A 108 -17.05 -8.56 17.71
N GLN A 109 -15.81 -8.54 17.18
CA GLN A 109 -14.58 -8.39 17.98
C GLN A 109 -14.51 -7.05 18.72
N ALA A 110 -15.05 -5.99 18.13
CA ALA A 110 -15.20 -4.67 18.77
C ALA A 110 -16.34 -4.63 19.82
N GLY A 111 -16.96 -5.77 20.13
CA GLY A 111 -18.07 -5.86 21.08
C GLY A 111 -19.42 -5.42 20.53
N GLY A 112 -19.57 -5.44 19.21
CA GLY A 112 -20.86 -5.26 18.54
C GLY A 112 -21.75 -6.50 18.68
N LYS A 113 -23.07 -6.32 18.57
CA LYS A 113 -23.99 -7.45 18.47
C LYS A 113 -23.73 -8.18 17.13
N PRO A 114 -23.84 -9.52 17.09
CA PRO A 114 -23.75 -10.24 15.82
C PRO A 114 -24.68 -9.64 14.77
N LEU A 115 -24.16 -9.52 13.55
CA LEU A 115 -24.90 -9.03 12.38
C LEU A 115 -25.06 -10.18 11.39
N GLU A 116 -26.30 -10.38 10.93
CA GLU A 116 -26.59 -11.33 9.87
C GLU A 116 -26.22 -10.74 8.50
N PRO A 117 -25.87 -11.58 7.53
CA PRO A 117 -25.71 -11.14 6.14
C PRO A 117 -26.96 -10.44 5.62
N CYS A 118 -26.77 -9.43 4.78
CA CYS A 118 -27.89 -8.70 4.20
C CYS A 118 -28.66 -9.58 3.21
N ALA A 119 -29.94 -9.80 3.45
CA ALA A 119 -30.83 -10.56 2.57
C ALA A 119 -31.33 -9.73 1.35
N SER A 120 -30.70 -8.62 1.02
CA SER A 120 -31.13 -7.73 -0.05
C SER A 120 -31.25 -8.44 -1.39
N GLN A 121 -32.40 -8.27 -2.04
CA GLN A 121 -32.68 -8.77 -3.39
C GLN A 121 -32.51 -7.67 -4.46
N VAL A 122 -31.86 -6.58 -4.12
CA VAL A 122 -31.65 -5.46 -5.04
C VAL A 122 -30.80 -5.92 -6.23
N SER A 123 -31.17 -5.48 -7.42
CA SER A 123 -30.34 -5.60 -8.63
C SER A 123 -28.94 -5.01 -8.38
N SER A 124 -27.94 -5.42 -9.20
CA SER A 124 -26.56 -4.96 -9.08
C SER A 124 -26.47 -3.48 -8.71
N PRO A 125 -25.76 -3.12 -7.61
CA PRO A 125 -25.56 -1.73 -7.23
C PRO A 125 -24.42 -1.07 -8.02
N TRP A 126 -23.86 -1.75 -9.03
CA TRP A 126 -22.76 -1.22 -9.83
C TRP A 126 -23.15 0.10 -10.51
N PRO A 127 -22.34 1.16 -10.37
CA PRO A 127 -22.65 2.46 -11.00
C PRO A 127 -22.72 2.33 -12.52
N SER A 128 -23.85 2.68 -13.13
CA SER A 128 -24.08 2.54 -14.57
C SER A 128 -23.09 3.32 -15.45
N ALA A 129 -22.51 4.39 -14.92
CA ALA A 129 -21.51 5.21 -15.61
C ALA A 129 -20.09 4.60 -15.53
N LEU A 130 -19.87 3.55 -14.74
CA LEU A 130 -18.56 2.96 -14.52
C LEU A 130 -18.48 1.60 -15.22
N LYS A 131 -17.60 1.51 -16.22
CA LYS A 131 -17.30 0.23 -16.86
C LYS A 131 -16.35 -0.58 -15.98
N ALA A 132 -16.71 -1.85 -15.70
CA ALA A 132 -15.81 -2.76 -14.99
C ALA A 132 -14.56 -3.07 -15.85
N ASP A 133 -13.40 -3.09 -15.22
CA ASP A 133 -12.15 -3.50 -15.87
C ASP A 133 -12.00 -5.02 -15.95
N PHE A 134 -12.67 -5.74 -15.03
CA PHE A 134 -12.69 -7.20 -14.95
C PHE A 134 -14.13 -7.69 -14.75
N SER A 135 -14.48 -8.82 -15.34
CA SER A 135 -15.77 -9.51 -15.17
C SER A 135 -15.51 -11.01 -15.04
N ASP A 136 -16.30 -11.68 -14.23
CA ASP A 136 -16.26 -13.14 -14.06
C ASP A 136 -14.86 -13.66 -13.68
N VAL A 137 -14.18 -12.94 -12.78
CA VAL A 137 -12.85 -13.28 -12.28
C VAL A 137 -12.92 -13.81 -10.85
N GLU A 138 -12.20 -14.89 -10.57
CA GLU A 138 -11.94 -15.31 -9.21
C GLU A 138 -10.90 -14.36 -8.58
N VAL A 139 -11.24 -13.78 -7.43
CA VAL A 139 -10.35 -12.93 -6.65
C VAL A 139 -9.95 -13.62 -5.36
N GLY A 140 -8.70 -13.41 -4.94
CA GLY A 140 -8.25 -13.79 -3.60
C GLY A 140 -8.27 -12.60 -2.66
N ILE A 141 -8.56 -12.84 -1.39
CA ILE A 141 -8.48 -11.85 -0.31
C ILE A 141 -7.39 -12.30 0.65
N ALA A 142 -6.37 -11.45 0.87
CA ALA A 142 -5.29 -11.68 1.81
C ALA A 142 -5.37 -10.66 2.95
N ARG A 143 -5.11 -11.14 4.17
CA ARG A 143 -5.30 -10.34 5.38
C ARG A 143 -4.05 -10.36 6.26
N THR A 144 -3.86 -9.30 7.01
CA THR A 144 -2.98 -9.27 8.17
C THR A 144 -3.79 -8.97 9.42
N ARG A 145 -3.46 -9.64 10.50
CA ARG A 145 -4.00 -9.37 11.85
C ARG A 145 -3.03 -9.92 12.89
N SER A 146 -2.68 -9.10 13.88
CA SER A 146 -1.95 -9.58 15.05
C SER A 146 -2.81 -10.52 15.90
N GLN A 147 -2.14 -11.42 16.64
CA GLN A 147 -2.81 -12.24 17.66
C GLN A 147 -3.39 -11.35 18.77
N TRP A 148 -4.64 -11.60 19.15
CA TRP A 148 -5.32 -10.85 20.24
C TRP A 148 -6.41 -11.69 20.91
N ASN A 149 -6.40 -11.75 22.23
CA ASN A 149 -7.44 -12.39 23.06
C ASN A 149 -7.91 -13.77 22.55
N GLY A 150 -6.97 -14.65 22.20
CA GLY A 150 -7.28 -15.99 21.69
C GLY A 150 -7.61 -16.05 20.20
N VAL A 151 -7.72 -14.92 19.52
CA VAL A 151 -7.84 -14.86 18.05
C VAL A 151 -6.44 -14.96 17.44
N SER A 152 -6.23 -15.95 16.58
CA SER A 152 -4.91 -16.22 15.97
C SER A 152 -4.46 -15.09 15.04
N GLU A 153 -3.14 -14.91 14.93
CA GLU A 153 -2.55 -14.03 13.92
C GLU A 153 -2.87 -14.51 12.50
N LEU A 154 -2.93 -13.56 11.58
CA LEU A 154 -2.98 -13.80 10.13
C LEU A 154 -1.79 -13.08 9.48
N ARG A 155 -1.06 -13.80 8.63
CA ARG A 155 0.08 -13.27 7.84
C ARG A 155 -0.08 -13.57 6.36
N GLU A 156 -1.32 -13.55 5.87
CA GLU A 156 -1.64 -13.88 4.48
C GLU A 156 -1.01 -12.85 3.52
N VAL A 157 -0.96 -11.57 3.92
CA VAL A 157 -0.32 -10.51 3.12
C VAL A 157 1.19 -10.72 3.01
N GLU A 158 1.87 -11.10 4.11
CA GLU A 158 3.31 -11.41 4.06
C GLU A 158 3.59 -12.55 3.07
N ALA A 159 2.83 -13.65 3.19
CA ALA A 159 2.96 -14.80 2.31
C ALA A 159 2.69 -14.42 0.83
N LEU A 160 1.66 -13.61 0.59
CA LEU A 160 1.29 -13.14 -0.74
C LEU A 160 2.40 -12.29 -1.39
N PHE A 161 2.99 -11.35 -0.65
CA PHE A 161 4.12 -10.56 -1.15
C PHE A 161 5.30 -11.44 -1.56
N LEU A 162 5.69 -12.38 -0.68
CA LEU A 162 6.84 -13.25 -0.92
C LEU A 162 6.59 -14.18 -2.11
N GLU A 163 5.39 -14.74 -2.23
CA GLU A 163 4.99 -15.56 -3.36
C GLU A 163 5.01 -14.77 -4.67
N HIS A 164 4.40 -13.60 -4.70
CA HIS A 164 4.34 -12.77 -5.90
C HIS A 164 5.74 -12.36 -6.38
N ILE A 165 6.64 -11.99 -5.45
CA ILE A 165 8.03 -11.66 -5.79
C ILE A 165 8.75 -12.91 -6.34
N ALA A 166 8.55 -14.08 -5.72
CA ALA A 166 9.17 -15.34 -6.16
C ALA A 166 8.70 -15.79 -7.55
N ARG A 167 7.44 -15.51 -7.91
CA ARG A 167 6.84 -15.89 -9.20
C ARG A 167 7.25 -14.99 -10.38
N ALA A 168 7.78 -13.80 -10.13
CA ALA A 168 8.16 -12.87 -11.20
C ALA A 168 9.21 -13.49 -12.13
N ARG A 169 8.95 -13.45 -13.44
CA ARG A 169 9.86 -13.93 -14.47
C ARG A 169 10.47 -12.80 -15.30
N HIS A 170 9.66 -11.81 -15.61
CA HIS A 170 10.03 -10.71 -16.50
C HIS A 170 10.08 -9.38 -15.77
N PHE A 171 9.03 -9.07 -14.99
CA PHE A 171 8.98 -7.81 -14.28
C PHE A 171 8.05 -7.80 -13.06
N ILE A 172 8.34 -6.85 -12.17
CA ILE A 172 7.45 -6.38 -11.11
C ILE A 172 7.25 -4.87 -11.29
N TYR A 173 6.00 -4.43 -11.37
CA TYR A 173 5.60 -3.06 -11.18
C TYR A 173 4.93 -2.95 -9.81
N ALA A 174 5.39 -2.04 -8.96
CA ALA A 174 4.81 -1.87 -7.64
C ALA A 174 4.73 -0.39 -7.24
N GLU A 175 3.69 -0.06 -6.48
CA GLU A 175 3.54 1.22 -5.80
C GLU A 175 3.32 0.97 -4.32
N SER A 176 4.00 1.72 -3.48
CA SER A 176 3.83 1.64 -2.03
C SER A 176 4.19 2.97 -1.39
N GLN A 177 3.49 3.32 -0.33
CA GLN A 177 3.83 4.48 0.49
C GLN A 177 5.17 4.30 1.20
N TYR A 178 5.49 3.07 1.60
CA TYR A 178 6.73 2.72 2.32
C TYR A 178 7.46 1.57 1.64
N PHE A 179 8.77 1.53 1.84
CA PHE A 179 9.63 0.39 1.55
C PHE A 179 10.58 0.20 2.72
N ALA A 180 10.12 -0.55 3.74
CA ALA A 180 10.80 -0.69 5.02
C ALA A 180 10.86 -2.14 5.53
N ALA A 181 10.12 -3.09 4.91
CA ALA A 181 10.13 -4.49 5.33
C ALA A 181 11.39 -5.22 4.86
N ARG A 182 12.18 -5.71 5.82
CA ARG A 182 13.40 -6.48 5.54
C ARG A 182 13.11 -7.74 4.71
N LYS A 183 12.09 -8.51 5.04
CA LYS A 183 11.72 -9.73 4.33
C LYS A 183 11.40 -9.51 2.84
N ILE A 184 10.72 -8.39 2.54
CA ILE A 184 10.44 -7.99 1.15
C ILE A 184 11.76 -7.64 0.44
N ALA A 185 12.61 -6.85 1.09
CA ALA A 185 13.91 -6.47 0.53
C ALA A 185 14.81 -7.68 0.29
N GLU A 186 14.85 -8.65 1.20
CA GLU A 186 15.57 -9.92 1.04
C GLU A 186 15.01 -10.75 -0.13
N ALA A 187 13.68 -10.80 -0.27
CA ALA A 187 13.06 -11.48 -1.41
C ALA A 187 13.45 -10.83 -2.74
N ILE A 188 13.43 -9.49 -2.81
CA ILE A 188 13.87 -8.73 -3.99
C ILE A 188 15.37 -8.95 -4.24
N ALA A 189 16.22 -8.89 -3.19
CA ALA A 189 17.66 -9.09 -3.30
C ALA A 189 18.00 -10.47 -3.88
N ARG A 190 17.30 -11.52 -3.45
CA ARG A 190 17.46 -12.86 -4.05
C ARG A 190 17.12 -12.89 -5.54
N ARG A 191 16.01 -12.20 -5.95
CA ARG A 191 15.59 -12.16 -7.36
C ARG A 191 16.59 -11.40 -8.24
N VAL A 192 17.09 -10.24 -7.79
CA VAL A 192 18.01 -9.43 -8.59
C VAL A 192 19.43 -10.02 -8.65
N ALA A 193 19.78 -10.92 -7.73
CA ALA A 193 21.05 -11.66 -7.75
C ALA A 193 21.05 -12.87 -8.72
N GLU A 194 19.90 -13.24 -9.30
CA GLU A 194 19.78 -14.36 -10.25
C GLU A 194 20.51 -14.07 -11.58
N PRO A 195 20.87 -15.13 -12.35
CA PRO A 195 21.48 -14.98 -13.66
C PRO A 195 20.61 -14.20 -14.67
N ASP A 196 19.28 -14.36 -14.61
CA ASP A 196 18.30 -13.65 -15.43
C ASP A 196 17.21 -13.03 -14.56
N PRO A 197 17.53 -11.89 -13.91
CA PRO A 197 16.63 -11.27 -12.96
C PRO A 197 15.51 -10.48 -13.62
N PRO A 198 14.28 -10.47 -13.03
CA PRO A 198 13.20 -9.63 -13.50
C PRO A 198 13.54 -8.13 -13.36
N GLU A 199 12.91 -7.31 -14.18
CA GLU A 199 12.93 -5.85 -14.02
C GLU A 199 11.95 -5.43 -12.90
N ILE A 200 12.43 -4.70 -11.90
CA ILE A 200 11.61 -4.31 -10.74
C ILE A 200 11.54 -2.78 -10.64
N VAL A 201 10.36 -2.26 -10.90
CA VAL A 201 10.00 -0.84 -10.75
C VAL A 201 9.18 -0.68 -9.47
N LEU A 202 9.68 0.11 -8.53
CA LEU A 202 8.96 0.50 -7.32
C LEU A 202 8.73 2.01 -7.32
N ILE A 203 7.49 2.45 -7.22
CA ILE A 203 7.13 3.86 -7.13
C ILE A 203 6.77 4.19 -5.69
N ASN A 204 7.50 5.14 -5.11
CA ASN A 204 7.30 5.62 -3.74
C ASN A 204 7.11 7.15 -3.72
N PRO A 205 6.54 7.73 -2.66
CA PRO A 205 6.58 9.17 -2.43
C PRO A 205 8.02 9.64 -2.18
N LEU A 206 8.28 10.93 -2.37
CA LEU A 206 9.61 11.51 -2.09
C LEU A 206 10.02 11.30 -0.63
N THR A 207 9.10 11.58 0.29
CA THR A 207 9.26 11.37 1.74
C THR A 207 7.97 10.85 2.35
N ALA A 208 8.05 10.20 3.51
CA ALA A 208 6.89 9.83 4.31
C ALA A 208 6.17 11.08 4.88
N GLU A 209 4.92 10.94 5.33
CA GLU A 209 4.20 12.00 6.06
C GLU A 209 4.53 11.92 7.56
N GLY A 210 4.84 13.09 8.16
CA GLY A 210 5.17 13.17 9.57
C GLY A 210 6.65 12.92 9.88
N TRP A 211 7.22 13.77 10.75
CA TRP A 211 8.67 13.76 10.99
C TRP A 211 9.21 12.45 11.58
N LEU A 212 8.43 11.76 12.42
CA LEU A 212 8.82 10.45 12.97
C LEU A 212 8.84 9.38 11.89
N GLU A 213 7.85 9.37 11.01
CA GLU A 213 7.75 8.44 9.90
C GLU A 213 8.83 8.72 8.85
N VAL A 214 9.15 9.99 8.60
CA VAL A 214 10.29 10.39 7.73
C VAL A 214 11.58 9.76 8.25
N VAL A 215 11.89 9.91 9.55
CA VAL A 215 13.15 9.40 10.12
C VAL A 215 13.20 7.87 10.07
N ALA A 216 12.08 7.20 10.38
CA ALA A 216 12.05 5.73 10.45
C ALA A 216 11.93 5.08 9.06
N MET A 217 10.93 5.48 8.28
CA MET A 217 10.60 4.80 7.01
C MET A 217 11.54 5.20 5.88
N ASP A 218 11.91 6.49 5.78
CA ASP A 218 12.86 6.94 4.76
C ASP A 218 14.27 6.43 5.05
N GLY A 219 14.67 6.38 6.33
CA GLY A 219 15.93 5.76 6.73
C GLY A 219 16.00 4.27 6.40
N ALA A 220 14.93 3.52 6.69
CA ALA A 220 14.81 2.11 6.34
C ALA A 220 14.87 1.91 4.82
N ARG A 221 14.12 2.73 4.04
CA ARG A 221 14.13 2.68 2.56
C ARG A 221 15.53 2.84 1.99
N VAL A 222 16.27 3.87 2.42
CA VAL A 222 17.64 4.11 1.93
C VAL A 222 18.54 2.92 2.24
N ARG A 223 18.47 2.37 3.46
CA ARG A 223 19.28 1.25 3.89
C ARG A 223 18.99 -0.02 3.09
N LEU A 224 17.70 -0.37 2.94
CA LEU A 224 17.29 -1.57 2.22
C LEU A 224 17.60 -1.47 0.72
N ALA A 225 17.32 -0.31 0.12
CA ALA A 225 17.65 -0.07 -1.29
C ALA A 225 19.17 -0.11 -1.55
N SER A 226 20.00 0.40 -0.61
CA SER A 226 21.45 0.29 -0.72
C SER A 226 21.91 -1.16 -0.63
N ALA A 227 21.35 -1.95 0.28
CA ALA A 227 21.69 -3.36 0.42
C ALA A 227 21.29 -4.20 -0.80
N ILE A 228 20.15 -3.90 -1.43
CA ILE A 228 19.76 -4.53 -2.69
C ILE A 228 20.74 -4.14 -3.80
N LYS A 229 21.12 -2.86 -3.88
CA LYS A 229 22.08 -2.38 -4.89
C LYS A 229 23.43 -3.09 -4.83
N ASP A 230 23.88 -3.49 -3.65
CA ASP A 230 25.15 -4.20 -3.46
C ASP A 230 25.17 -5.58 -4.16
N VAL A 231 24.01 -6.21 -4.36
CA VAL A 231 23.84 -7.53 -5.02
C VAL A 231 23.21 -7.44 -6.40
N ASP A 232 22.65 -6.31 -6.77
CA ASP A 232 22.00 -6.06 -8.07
C ASP A 232 23.03 -5.67 -9.15
N HIS A 233 23.85 -6.60 -9.58
CA HIS A 233 24.90 -6.38 -10.59
C HIS A 233 24.38 -6.01 -11.98
N ARG A 234 23.07 -6.22 -12.23
CA ARG A 234 22.44 -5.94 -13.52
C ARG A 234 21.54 -4.70 -13.50
N ASN A 235 21.48 -3.97 -12.36
CA ASN A 235 20.64 -2.78 -12.16
C ASN A 235 19.15 -3.03 -12.47
N ARG A 236 18.62 -4.15 -11.99
CA ARG A 236 17.23 -4.59 -12.22
C ARG A 236 16.22 -4.10 -11.18
N PHE A 237 16.66 -3.46 -10.11
CA PHE A 237 15.79 -2.83 -9.12
C PHE A 237 15.95 -1.31 -9.14
N ARG A 238 14.84 -0.60 -9.32
CA ARG A 238 14.85 0.87 -9.26
C ARG A 238 13.63 1.39 -8.53
N ILE A 239 13.87 2.37 -7.66
CA ILE A 239 12.82 3.15 -7.01
C ILE A 239 12.68 4.47 -7.75
N TYR A 240 11.43 4.87 -8.01
CA TYR A 240 11.10 6.13 -8.65
C TYR A 240 10.16 6.97 -7.77
N VAL A 241 10.26 8.27 -7.91
CA VAL A 241 9.40 9.26 -7.28
C VAL A 241 8.64 10.02 -8.36
N PRO A 242 7.30 10.10 -8.31
CA PRO A 242 6.53 10.84 -9.28
C PRO A 242 6.47 12.33 -8.96
N PHE A 243 6.54 13.13 -10.01
CA PHE A 243 6.42 14.58 -9.97
C PHE A 243 5.35 15.06 -10.96
N ASN A 244 4.61 16.11 -10.58
CA ASN A 244 3.69 16.75 -11.50
C ASN A 244 4.43 17.68 -12.49
N ALA A 245 3.69 18.29 -13.40
CA ALA A 245 4.25 19.18 -14.42
C ALA A 245 4.91 20.46 -13.87
N ALA A 246 4.63 20.85 -12.66
CA ALA A 246 5.27 21.98 -11.97
C ALA A 246 6.52 21.58 -11.17
N GLY A 247 6.87 20.29 -11.14
CA GLY A 247 7.99 19.79 -10.36
C GLY A 247 7.65 19.55 -8.88
N THR A 248 6.37 19.54 -8.52
CA THR A 248 5.92 19.18 -7.16
C THR A 248 5.83 17.67 -7.05
N PRO A 249 6.42 17.04 -6.02
CA PRO A 249 6.30 15.60 -5.82
C PRO A 249 4.84 15.19 -5.57
N ILE A 250 4.42 14.12 -6.22
CA ILE A 250 3.10 13.52 -6.01
C ILE A 250 3.23 12.53 -4.86
N TYR A 251 2.35 12.67 -3.86
CA TYR A 251 2.36 11.74 -2.73
C TYR A 251 1.71 10.41 -3.13
N VAL A 252 2.52 9.36 -3.18
CA VAL A 252 2.06 8.01 -3.49
C VAL A 252 1.56 7.34 -2.23
N HIS A 253 0.27 7.05 -2.17
CA HIS A 253 -0.36 6.34 -1.07
C HIS A 253 -0.99 5.01 -1.53
N SER A 254 -0.96 4.72 -2.81
CA SER A 254 -1.36 3.44 -3.41
C SER A 254 -0.54 2.27 -2.85
N LYS A 255 -1.17 1.11 -2.78
CA LYS A 255 -0.54 -0.15 -2.42
C LYS A 255 -0.95 -1.17 -3.47
N THR A 256 -0.15 -1.25 -4.54
CA THR A 256 -0.39 -2.15 -5.66
C THR A 256 0.87 -2.89 -6.08
N MET A 257 0.68 -4.06 -6.66
CA MET A 257 1.74 -4.83 -7.31
C MET A 257 1.16 -5.54 -8.53
N ILE A 258 1.88 -5.45 -9.63
CA ILE A 258 1.59 -6.17 -10.87
C ILE A 258 2.83 -7.00 -11.21
N VAL A 259 2.65 -8.30 -11.45
CA VAL A 259 3.72 -9.22 -11.81
C VAL A 259 3.41 -9.86 -13.16
N ASP A 260 4.27 -9.67 -14.14
CA ASP A 260 4.24 -10.29 -15.48
C ASP A 260 2.90 -10.15 -16.21
N ASP A 261 2.12 -9.11 -15.92
CA ASP A 261 0.73 -8.94 -16.37
C ASP A 261 -0.19 -10.14 -16.02
N GLU A 262 0.26 -11.04 -15.14
CA GLU A 262 -0.50 -12.19 -14.65
C GLU A 262 -1.17 -11.92 -13.31
N ILE A 263 -0.47 -11.23 -12.42
CA ILE A 263 -0.92 -10.98 -11.07
C ILE A 263 -1.16 -9.49 -10.89
N LEU A 264 -2.32 -9.14 -10.36
CA LEU A 264 -2.68 -7.81 -9.87
C LEU A 264 -3.03 -7.91 -8.40
N ARG A 265 -2.40 -7.13 -7.54
CA ARG A 265 -2.72 -6.94 -6.14
C ARG A 265 -2.98 -5.47 -5.86
N ILE A 266 -4.09 -5.15 -5.20
CA ILE A 266 -4.42 -3.80 -4.69
C ILE A 266 -5.03 -3.97 -3.29
N GLY A 267 -4.59 -3.14 -2.33
CA GLY A 267 -5.11 -3.21 -0.97
C GLY A 267 -4.63 -2.10 -0.07
N SER A 268 -4.64 -2.38 1.22
CA SER A 268 -4.22 -1.43 2.25
C SER A 268 -2.79 -1.64 2.72
N ALA A 269 -2.17 -2.80 2.45
CA ALA A 269 -0.88 -3.18 3.01
C ALA A 269 0.31 -2.55 2.30
N ASN A 270 1.12 -1.83 3.05
CA ASN A 270 2.40 -1.29 2.61
C ASN A 270 3.51 -2.34 2.63
N MET A 271 4.64 -2.03 1.98
CA MET A 271 5.87 -2.83 2.06
C MET A 271 6.67 -2.48 3.33
N ASN A 272 6.03 -2.61 4.51
CA ASN A 272 6.64 -2.41 5.82
C ASN A 272 6.24 -3.53 6.80
N ASN A 273 6.97 -3.69 7.89
CA ASN A 273 6.76 -4.79 8.84
C ASN A 273 5.40 -4.70 9.52
N ARG A 274 4.91 -3.48 9.79
CA ARG A 274 3.59 -3.27 10.39
C ARG A 274 2.48 -3.91 9.56
N SER A 275 2.47 -3.66 8.25
CA SER A 275 1.47 -4.25 7.34
C SER A 275 1.62 -5.76 7.17
N LEU A 276 2.83 -6.31 7.40
CA LEU A 276 3.08 -7.75 7.27
C LEU A 276 2.65 -8.56 8.51
N GLY A 277 2.56 -7.95 9.70
CA GLY A 277 2.31 -8.74 10.90
C GLY A 277 1.68 -8.03 12.09
N LEU A 278 1.56 -6.71 12.09
CA LEU A 278 1.11 -5.92 13.24
C LEU A 278 -0.27 -5.31 13.03
N ASP A 279 -0.38 -4.45 12.04
CA ASP A 279 -1.62 -3.75 11.75
C ASP A 279 -2.58 -4.66 10.97
N SER A 280 -3.89 -4.45 11.12
CA SER A 280 -4.83 -5.21 10.31
C SER A 280 -4.89 -4.65 8.90
N GLU A 281 -4.72 -5.53 7.91
CA GLU A 281 -4.72 -5.20 6.50
C GLU A 281 -5.70 -6.08 5.71
N CYS A 282 -6.10 -5.58 4.54
CA CYS A 282 -6.89 -6.33 3.58
C CYS A 282 -6.46 -5.95 2.17
N ASP A 283 -6.06 -6.95 1.42
CA ASP A 283 -5.66 -6.85 0.03
C ASP A 283 -6.50 -7.78 -0.82
N ILE A 284 -6.84 -7.34 -2.02
CA ILE A 284 -7.49 -8.16 -3.04
C ILE A 284 -6.49 -8.40 -4.16
N PHE A 285 -6.44 -9.62 -4.68
CA PHE A 285 -5.60 -9.95 -5.81
C PHE A 285 -6.33 -10.78 -6.87
N ILE A 286 -5.92 -10.61 -8.12
CA ILE A 286 -6.30 -11.41 -9.27
C ILE A 286 -5.04 -12.15 -9.74
N ASP A 287 -5.17 -13.46 -9.97
CA ASP A 287 -4.13 -14.29 -10.58
C ASP A 287 -4.67 -14.87 -11.88
N ALA A 288 -4.21 -14.35 -13.02
CA ALA A 288 -4.62 -14.79 -14.34
C ALA A 288 -4.11 -16.21 -14.71
N ALA A 289 -3.17 -16.76 -13.94
CA ALA A 289 -2.72 -18.14 -14.14
C ALA A 289 -3.66 -19.19 -13.51
N ARG A 290 -4.62 -18.74 -12.67
CA ARG A 290 -5.63 -19.67 -12.12
C ARG A 290 -6.59 -20.14 -13.20
N PRO A 291 -7.08 -21.38 -13.11
CA PRO A 291 -8.11 -21.87 -14.03
C PRO A 291 -9.33 -20.93 -14.07
N GLY A 292 -9.75 -20.54 -15.25
CA GLY A 292 -10.87 -19.62 -15.44
C GLY A 292 -10.50 -18.13 -15.50
N ASN A 293 -9.36 -17.72 -14.95
CA ASN A 293 -8.94 -16.31 -14.87
C ASN A 293 -8.09 -15.82 -16.05
N GLY A 294 -7.76 -16.65 -17.02
CA GLY A 294 -6.84 -16.28 -18.11
C GLY A 294 -7.23 -15.01 -18.88
N HIS A 295 -8.51 -14.71 -18.96
CA HIS A 295 -9.05 -13.52 -19.62
C HIS A 295 -8.73 -12.22 -18.85
N ALA A 296 -8.40 -12.29 -17.56
CA ALA A 296 -8.04 -11.12 -16.74
C ALA A 296 -6.71 -10.50 -17.17
N ARG A 297 -5.79 -11.26 -17.80
CA ARG A 297 -4.46 -10.78 -18.21
C ARG A 297 -4.52 -9.46 -19.00
N ALA A 298 -5.43 -9.36 -19.95
CA ALA A 298 -5.57 -8.13 -20.76
C ALA A 298 -5.98 -6.91 -19.91
N GLY A 299 -6.81 -7.10 -18.88
CA GLY A 299 -7.17 -6.07 -17.91
C GLY A 299 -6.00 -5.64 -17.05
N VAL A 300 -5.18 -6.59 -16.58
CA VAL A 300 -3.98 -6.33 -15.79
C VAL A 300 -2.96 -5.53 -16.61
N THR A 301 -2.68 -5.95 -17.85
CA THR A 301 -1.81 -5.22 -18.79
C THR A 301 -2.30 -3.78 -19.01
N LYS A 302 -3.60 -3.63 -19.30
CA LYS A 302 -4.24 -2.31 -19.50
C LYS A 302 -4.07 -1.41 -18.28
N LEU A 303 -4.22 -1.94 -17.07
CA LEU A 303 -4.04 -1.18 -15.83
C LEU A 303 -2.58 -0.74 -15.65
N ARG A 304 -1.59 -1.63 -15.84
CA ARG A 304 -0.17 -1.27 -15.78
C ARG A 304 0.16 -0.15 -16.77
N HIS A 305 -0.33 -0.25 -18.00
CA HIS A 305 -0.12 0.81 -19.01
C HIS A 305 -0.78 2.13 -18.60
N ALA A 306 -1.96 2.08 -17.99
CA ALA A 306 -2.66 3.28 -17.50
C ALA A 306 -1.88 3.96 -16.35
N LEU A 307 -1.36 3.18 -15.39
CA LEU A 307 -0.56 3.70 -14.27
C LEU A 307 0.75 4.33 -14.76
N LEU A 308 1.48 3.65 -15.65
CA LEU A 308 2.69 4.21 -16.27
C LEU A 308 2.38 5.49 -17.06
N ALA A 309 1.26 5.51 -17.82
CA ALA A 309 0.82 6.68 -18.56
C ALA A 309 0.48 7.85 -17.63
N GLU A 310 -0.19 7.58 -16.52
CA GLU A 310 -0.50 8.58 -15.50
C GLU A 310 0.78 9.19 -14.93
N HIS A 311 1.72 8.37 -14.46
CA HIS A 311 2.98 8.84 -13.87
C HIS A 311 3.89 9.58 -14.86
N LEU A 312 3.87 9.19 -16.12
CA LEU A 312 4.71 9.80 -17.17
C LEU A 312 4.04 10.99 -17.88
N GLY A 313 2.75 11.25 -17.61
CA GLY A 313 1.99 12.28 -18.31
C GLY A 313 1.84 12.01 -19.81
N LEU A 314 1.84 10.75 -20.22
CA LEU A 314 1.74 10.31 -21.60
C LEU A 314 0.32 9.78 -21.91
N PRO A 315 -0.14 9.89 -23.15
CA PRO A 315 -1.30 9.14 -23.60
C PRO A 315 -1.05 7.62 -23.47
N ARG A 316 -2.04 6.87 -22.95
CA ARG A 316 -1.90 5.40 -22.77
C ARG A 316 -1.44 4.69 -24.03
N ARG A 317 -1.96 5.06 -25.21
CA ARG A 317 -1.57 4.49 -26.52
C ARG A 317 -0.07 4.63 -26.83
N GLU A 318 0.58 5.70 -26.33
CA GLU A 318 2.01 5.90 -26.52
C GLU A 318 2.82 4.96 -25.62
N VAL A 319 2.36 4.73 -24.38
CA VAL A 319 2.94 3.73 -23.47
C VAL A 319 2.77 2.32 -24.05
N GLU A 320 1.58 1.97 -24.54
CA GLU A 320 1.30 0.70 -25.21
C GLU A 320 2.26 0.47 -26.38
N ALA A 321 2.35 1.41 -27.32
CA ALA A 321 3.22 1.31 -28.47
C ALA A 321 4.71 1.29 -28.10
N ALA A 322 5.13 1.92 -27.02
CA ALA A 322 6.51 1.88 -26.56
C ALA A 322 6.85 0.50 -25.97
N LEU A 323 5.98 -0.06 -25.12
CA LEU A 323 6.17 -1.37 -24.48
C LEU A 323 6.00 -2.55 -25.46
N GLU A 324 5.25 -2.38 -26.55
CA GLU A 324 5.22 -3.35 -27.65
C GLU A 324 6.55 -3.43 -28.42
N ARG A 325 7.25 -2.29 -28.56
CA ARG A 325 8.57 -2.23 -29.23
C ARG A 325 9.70 -2.69 -28.33
N ASP A 326 9.66 -2.30 -27.07
CA ASP A 326 10.63 -2.64 -26.03
C ASP A 326 9.87 -2.86 -24.71
N PRO A 327 9.77 -4.09 -24.21
CA PRO A 327 8.99 -4.40 -23.00
C PRO A 327 9.60 -3.85 -21.71
N SER A 328 10.76 -3.20 -21.76
CA SER A 328 11.43 -2.62 -20.60
C SER A 328 10.72 -1.37 -20.11
N MET A 329 10.22 -1.41 -18.87
CA MET A 329 9.70 -0.23 -18.17
C MET A 329 10.83 0.78 -17.90
N PHE A 330 12.05 0.33 -17.68
CA PHE A 330 13.20 1.23 -17.50
C PHE A 330 13.52 2.03 -18.77
N ALA A 331 13.44 1.38 -19.93
CA ALA A 331 13.59 2.05 -21.21
C ALA A 331 12.48 3.05 -21.46
N LEU A 332 11.22 2.66 -21.18
CA LEU A 332 10.08 3.56 -21.28
C LEU A 332 10.25 4.80 -20.39
N ILE A 333 10.56 4.60 -19.09
CA ILE A 333 10.73 5.70 -18.12
C ILE A 333 11.92 6.59 -18.50
N GLY A 334 13.05 5.98 -18.90
CA GLY A 334 14.26 6.69 -19.26
C GLY A 334 14.13 7.54 -20.53
N ASN A 335 13.31 7.11 -21.50
CA ASN A 335 13.07 7.79 -22.77
C ASN A 335 11.86 8.74 -22.73
N ALA A 336 11.06 8.71 -21.65
CA ALA A 336 9.89 9.57 -21.52
C ALA A 336 10.28 11.07 -21.49
N PRO A 337 9.56 11.92 -22.24
CA PRO A 337 9.85 13.36 -22.24
C PRO A 337 9.50 13.98 -20.89
N ARG A 338 10.41 14.79 -20.33
CA ARG A 338 10.17 15.54 -19.08
C ARG A 338 9.39 16.84 -19.32
N LYS A 339 8.35 16.78 -20.16
CA LYS A 339 7.50 17.94 -20.51
C LYS A 339 6.10 17.81 -19.89
N GLY A 340 5.99 17.37 -18.68
CA GLY A 340 4.74 17.10 -18.00
C GLY A 340 5.03 16.41 -16.69
N LYS A 341 4.18 15.49 -16.31
CA LYS A 341 4.48 14.59 -15.19
C LYS A 341 5.65 13.67 -15.58
N TYR A 342 6.45 13.29 -14.60
CA TYR A 342 7.61 12.42 -14.83
C TYR A 342 7.97 11.63 -13.58
N LEU A 343 8.71 10.56 -13.78
CA LEU A 343 9.32 9.74 -12.74
C LEU A 343 10.80 10.09 -12.60
N GLU A 344 11.23 10.43 -11.38
CA GLU A 344 12.63 10.68 -11.05
C GLU A 344 13.19 9.46 -10.30
N PRO A 345 14.36 8.93 -10.68
CA PRO A 345 15.02 7.92 -9.89
C PRO A 345 15.26 8.41 -8.45
N PHE A 346 14.93 7.58 -7.47
CA PHE A 346 15.17 7.89 -6.07
C PHE A 346 16.67 7.93 -5.78
N ALA A 347 17.18 9.09 -5.36
CA ALA A 347 18.59 9.27 -5.04
C ALA A 347 18.91 8.66 -3.68
N LEU A 348 19.77 7.65 -3.64
CA LEU A 348 20.34 7.13 -2.40
C LEU A 348 21.28 8.16 -1.80
N ARG A 349 20.98 8.65 -0.61
CA ARG A 349 21.80 9.60 0.16
C ARG A 349 22.42 8.93 1.38
N PRO A 350 23.57 9.39 1.87
CA PRO A 350 24.08 8.94 3.14
C PRO A 350 23.10 9.28 4.27
N LEU A 351 22.86 8.32 5.16
CA LEU A 351 22.05 8.55 6.37
C LEU A 351 22.89 9.28 7.43
N GLY A 352 22.28 10.23 8.14
CA GLY A 352 22.82 10.79 9.37
C GLY A 352 22.91 9.74 10.49
N GLU A 353 23.68 10.03 11.55
CA GLU A 353 23.84 9.09 12.68
C GLU A 353 22.51 8.75 13.36
N THR A 354 21.66 9.75 13.59
CA THR A 354 20.35 9.56 14.21
C THR A 354 19.41 8.73 13.31
N GLU A 355 19.41 9.00 12.00
CA GLU A 355 18.61 8.25 11.04
C GLU A 355 19.05 6.78 10.97
N ARG A 356 20.37 6.53 11.01
CA ARG A 356 20.91 5.16 11.09
C ARG A 356 20.46 4.45 12.35
N ALA A 357 20.58 5.09 13.50
CA ALA A 357 20.19 4.49 14.77
C ALA A 357 18.70 4.13 14.82
N VAL A 358 17.82 4.97 14.28
CA VAL A 358 16.38 4.70 14.20
C VAL A 358 16.08 3.58 13.20
N ALA A 359 16.69 3.61 12.00
CA ALA A 359 16.53 2.59 10.99
C ALA A 359 17.07 1.22 11.41
N ASP A 360 18.20 1.20 12.15
CA ASP A 360 18.81 -0.04 12.64
C ASP A 360 18.01 -0.75 13.73
N ASN A 361 17.18 -0.01 14.45
CA ASN A 361 16.38 -0.55 15.56
C ASN A 361 14.91 -0.79 15.19
N ALA A 362 14.49 -0.54 13.94
CA ALA A 362 13.10 -0.67 13.48
C ALA A 362 12.06 -0.06 14.45
N LEU A 363 12.38 1.10 15.04
CA LEU A 363 11.76 1.65 16.25
C LEU A 363 10.25 1.93 16.09
N LEU A 364 9.81 2.23 14.86
CA LEU A 364 8.41 2.49 14.52
C LEU A 364 7.81 1.42 13.59
N ASP A 365 8.62 0.50 13.12
CA ASP A 365 8.23 -0.58 12.22
C ASP A 365 8.84 -1.93 12.65
N PRO A 366 8.58 -2.41 13.88
CA PRO A 366 9.10 -3.67 14.36
C PRO A 366 8.42 -4.85 13.65
N GLU A 367 9.05 -6.02 13.69
CA GLU A 367 8.48 -7.25 13.12
C GLU A 367 7.41 -7.90 14.03
N ARG A 368 7.41 -7.56 15.33
CA ARG A 368 6.50 -8.13 16.34
C ARG A 368 6.01 -7.05 17.32
N PRO A 369 4.78 -7.19 17.86
CA PRO A 369 4.23 -6.21 18.80
C PRO A 369 5.11 -6.01 20.06
N GLU A 370 5.76 -7.07 20.55
CA GLU A 370 6.59 -7.02 21.74
C GLU A 370 7.84 -6.15 21.54
N GLU A 371 8.35 -6.08 20.32
CA GLU A 371 9.55 -5.32 19.95
C GLU A 371 9.32 -3.80 20.02
N LEU A 372 8.08 -3.32 19.94
CA LEU A 372 7.73 -1.89 20.10
C LEU A 372 8.23 -1.31 21.42
N PHE A 373 8.32 -2.13 22.47
CA PHE A 373 8.71 -1.71 23.82
C PHE A 373 10.15 -2.13 24.16
N GLU A 374 10.82 -2.94 23.34
CA GLU A 374 12.20 -3.36 23.55
C GLU A 374 13.20 -2.19 23.69
N PRO A 375 13.06 -1.06 22.92
CA PRO A 375 13.94 0.09 23.10
C PRO A 375 13.95 0.67 24.52
N PHE A 376 12.84 0.49 25.25
CA PHE A 376 12.69 0.96 26.63
C PHE A 376 13.01 -0.12 27.67
N SER A 377 13.33 -1.35 27.25
CA SER A 377 13.64 -2.44 28.16
C SER A 377 15.07 -2.31 28.71
N LYS A 378 15.23 -2.57 30.03
CA LYS A 378 16.54 -2.56 30.68
C LYS A 378 17.50 -3.66 30.18
N ARG A 379 16.97 -4.72 29.54
CA ARG A 379 17.78 -5.87 29.07
C ARG A 379 18.16 -5.79 27.60
N ARG A 380 17.34 -5.17 26.73
CA ARG A 380 17.52 -5.15 25.27
C ARG A 380 17.39 -3.76 24.62
N GLY A 381 17.16 -2.70 25.40
CA GLY A 381 16.87 -1.37 24.91
C GLY A 381 18.06 -0.60 24.33
N LEU A 382 17.76 0.53 23.69
CA LEU A 382 18.70 1.49 23.06
C LEU A 382 19.82 1.97 24.00
N PHE A 383 19.58 1.95 25.29
CA PHE A 383 20.54 2.42 26.31
C PHE A 383 21.51 1.33 26.82
N ARG A 384 21.50 0.15 26.20
CA ARG A 384 22.44 -0.90 26.53
C ARG A 384 23.81 -0.60 25.92
N ARG A 385 24.89 -0.57 26.74
CA ARG A 385 26.27 -0.46 26.25
C ARG A 385 26.52 -1.53 25.17
N GLY A 386 26.83 -1.13 23.92
CA GLY A 386 27.16 -2.01 22.80
C GLY A 386 26.03 -2.29 21.80
N SER A 387 24.79 -1.74 21.95
CA SER A 387 23.71 -1.95 21.02
C SER A 387 23.83 -1.18 19.68
N PHE A 388 24.72 -0.20 19.62
CA PHE A 388 24.92 0.66 18.45
C PHE A 388 25.65 0.01 17.26
N LEU A 389 26.02 -1.28 17.30
CA LEU A 389 26.99 -1.86 16.35
C LEU A 389 26.53 -3.12 15.62
N ARG A 390 25.27 -3.49 15.58
CA ARG A 390 24.83 -4.59 14.72
C ARG A 390 24.40 -4.06 13.35
N ARG A 391 25.26 -4.18 12.35
CA ARG A 391 24.86 -4.10 10.94
C ARG A 391 23.97 -5.30 10.64
N PRO A 392 22.71 -5.12 10.21
CA PRO A 392 21.95 -6.22 9.65
C PRO A 392 22.61 -6.60 8.32
N ARG A 393 22.99 -7.87 8.17
CA ARG A 393 23.30 -8.44 6.86
C ARG A 393 21.97 -8.99 6.32
N LEU A 394 21.64 -8.70 5.06
CA LEU A 394 20.60 -9.42 4.35
C LEU A 394 21.09 -10.87 4.18
N GLU A 395 20.26 -11.85 4.53
CA GLU A 395 20.49 -13.25 4.18
C GLU A 395 20.05 -13.43 2.72
N VAL A 396 21.02 -13.52 1.81
CA VAL A 396 20.83 -13.75 0.37
C VAL A 396 20.91 -15.23 0.07
#